data_98f5e99a95b27c9f2558ec97b3d70f89
#
_entry.id   98f5e99a95b27c9f2558ec97b3d70f89
#
_cell.length_a   1.000
_cell.length_b   1.000
_cell.length_c   1.000
_cell.angle_alpha   90.00
_cell.angle_beta   90.00
_cell.angle_gamma   90.00
#
_symmetry.space_group_name_H-M   'P 1'
#
loop_
_entity.id
_entity.type
_entity.pdbx_description
1 polymer ?
#
loop_
_entity_poly.entity_id
_entity_poly.type
_entity_poly.pdbx_seq_one_letter_code
_entity_poly.pdbx_strand_id
1 'polypeptide(L)'
;MSINTEIDRELDSPVEISELMQLAILHRWQFSCLQMVRNHVTSDSVQVLDVNINDRSFTVDSKVLAASTFESSGVAFKAQSGGVTLIFKAKALRNQLDPSVYKCSFAFPEAIRQTQLRQATRINLTNQPEVSVTLCLETRMKFDGRVTNISATGAKIKLLGDLSDKFKSSQIIEDCQILLPNGMQAAMTIQILGCVYDIKNGVSYVRCQHLDMDENSEAQIIKMVDAGIKHRTALKMKRAG
;
A
#
# COMPACT_ATOMS: atom_id res chain seq x y z
N MET A 1 23.65 6.99 -8.04
CA MET A 1 23.12 7.47 -6.74
C MET A 1 21.65 7.74 -6.93
N SER A 2 20.80 6.80 -6.57
CA SER A 2 19.34 6.98 -6.61
C SER A 2 18.94 7.86 -5.43
N ILE A 3 18.58 9.11 -5.71
CA ILE A 3 18.01 10.01 -4.70
C ILE A 3 16.61 9.46 -4.42
N ASN A 4 16.48 8.73 -3.33
CA ASN A 4 15.19 8.32 -2.77
C ASN A 4 14.53 9.61 -2.23
N THR A 5 13.88 10.37 -3.08
CA THR A 5 13.08 11.53 -2.65
C THR A 5 11.79 10.98 -2.02
N GLU A 6 11.90 10.60 -0.76
CA GLU A 6 10.74 10.43 0.11
C GLU A 6 10.06 11.80 0.19
N ILE A 7 8.87 11.92 -0.39
CA ILE A 7 8.07 13.14 -0.27
C ILE A 7 7.35 13.04 1.07
N ASP A 8 7.84 13.76 2.05
CA ASP A 8 7.18 13.95 3.35
C ASP A 8 6.58 15.35 3.34
N ARG A 9 5.27 15.43 3.48
CA ARG A 9 4.51 16.67 3.45
C ARG A 9 3.57 16.72 4.65
N GLU A 10 3.48 17.88 5.26
CA GLU A 10 2.51 18.18 6.30
C GLU A 10 1.38 19.02 5.72
N LEU A 11 0.13 18.58 5.90
CA LEU A 11 -1.09 19.26 5.48
C LEU A 11 -1.73 19.83 6.74
N ASP A 12 -1.77 21.14 6.87
CA ASP A 12 -2.32 21.88 8.02
C ASP A 12 -3.51 22.79 7.64
N SER A 13 -3.70 23.03 6.34
CA SER A 13 -4.83 23.80 5.84
C SER A 13 -6.14 23.02 5.97
N PRO A 14 -7.20 23.60 6.60
CA PRO A 14 -8.52 22.97 6.68
C PRO A 14 -9.11 22.61 5.31
N VAL A 15 -8.79 23.37 4.27
CA VAL A 15 -9.25 23.10 2.90
C VAL A 15 -8.57 21.83 2.37
N GLU A 16 -7.24 21.73 2.46
CA GLU A 16 -6.50 20.54 2.01
C GLU A 16 -6.89 19.29 2.81
N ILE A 17 -7.09 19.43 4.13
CA ILE A 17 -7.58 18.34 4.99
C ILE A 17 -8.96 17.87 4.52
N SER A 18 -9.88 18.81 4.24
CA SER A 18 -11.22 18.50 3.75
C SER A 18 -11.18 17.77 2.40
N GLU A 19 -10.41 18.26 1.44
CA GLU A 19 -10.25 17.65 0.12
C GLU A 19 -9.68 16.23 0.24
N LEU A 20 -8.68 16.04 1.08
CA LEU A 20 -8.08 14.73 1.32
C LEU A 20 -9.08 13.74 1.93
N MET A 21 -9.89 14.19 2.89
CA MET A 21 -10.93 13.36 3.51
C MET A 21 -12.07 13.05 2.51
N GLN A 22 -12.44 13.98 1.64
CA GLN A 22 -13.40 13.72 0.57
C GLN A 22 -12.87 12.69 -0.43
N LEU A 23 -11.58 12.75 -0.80
CA LEU A 23 -10.93 11.71 -1.59
C LEU A 23 -10.94 10.36 -0.88
N ALA A 24 -10.75 10.35 0.44
CA ALA A 24 -10.83 9.14 1.23
C ALA A 24 -12.23 8.49 1.18
N ILE A 25 -13.30 9.28 1.22
CA ILE A 25 -14.67 8.81 1.04
C ILE A 25 -14.85 8.25 -0.37
N LEU A 26 -14.51 9.03 -1.41
CA LEU A 26 -14.68 8.65 -2.82
C LEU A 26 -13.97 7.34 -3.15
N HIS A 27 -12.77 7.14 -2.61
CA HIS A 27 -11.95 5.95 -2.84
C HIS A 27 -12.11 4.87 -1.77
N ARG A 28 -13.01 5.05 -0.79
CA ARG A 28 -13.29 4.13 0.32
C ARG A 28 -12.01 3.69 1.03
N TRP A 29 -11.19 4.66 1.43
CA TRP A 29 -9.95 4.36 2.14
C TRP A 29 -10.25 3.77 3.51
N GLN A 30 -9.49 2.72 3.87
CA GLN A 30 -9.53 2.15 5.21
C GLN A 30 -8.49 2.85 6.08
N PHE A 31 -8.93 3.37 7.21
CA PHE A 31 -8.06 3.92 8.23
C PHE A 31 -7.94 2.90 9.37
N SER A 32 -6.70 2.65 9.81
CA SER A 32 -6.46 2.01 11.10
C SER A 32 -6.50 3.09 12.15
N CYS A 33 -7.39 2.97 13.12
CA CYS A 33 -7.41 3.84 14.26
C CYS A 33 -6.76 3.14 15.46
N LEU A 34 -5.84 3.83 16.13
CA LEU A 34 -5.07 3.31 17.24
C LEU A 34 -5.51 4.01 18.53
N GLN A 35 -5.89 3.22 19.51
CA GLN A 35 -6.26 3.71 20.84
C GLN A 35 -5.46 3.01 21.91
N MET A 36 -5.15 3.72 23.00
CA MET A 36 -4.69 3.12 24.25
C MET A 36 -5.91 2.83 25.13
N VAL A 37 -6.18 1.56 25.38
CA VAL A 37 -7.24 1.13 26.30
C VAL A 37 -6.57 0.30 27.40
N ARG A 38 -6.61 0.77 28.65
CA ARG A 38 -6.05 0.09 29.82
C ARG A 38 -4.62 -0.43 29.59
N ASN A 39 -3.72 0.43 29.10
CA ASN A 39 -2.32 0.11 28.77
C ASN A 39 -2.11 -0.89 27.60
N HIS A 40 -3.14 -1.19 26.83
CA HIS A 40 -3.03 -1.98 25.61
C HIS A 40 -3.36 -1.11 24.40
N VAL A 41 -2.57 -1.25 23.32
CA VAL A 41 -2.87 -0.63 22.03
C VAL A 41 -3.90 -1.50 21.32
N THR A 42 -5.08 -0.95 21.09
CA THR A 42 -6.12 -1.58 20.23
C THR A 42 -6.11 -0.90 18.87
N SER A 43 -6.36 -1.68 17.83
CA SER A 43 -6.49 -1.19 16.46
C SER A 43 -7.84 -1.59 15.91
N ASP A 44 -8.56 -0.63 15.35
CA ASP A 44 -9.82 -0.85 14.61
C ASP A 44 -9.68 -0.30 13.20
N SER A 45 -10.47 -0.85 12.27
CA SER A 45 -10.51 -0.39 10.88
C SER A 45 -11.79 0.40 10.65
N VAL A 46 -11.65 1.65 10.24
CA VAL A 46 -12.75 2.59 10.07
C VAL A 46 -12.72 3.21 8.67
N GLN A 47 -13.89 3.69 8.21
CA GLN A 47 -14.02 4.48 7.00
C GLN A 47 -14.55 5.87 7.34
N VAL A 48 -14.08 6.89 6.61
CA VAL A 48 -14.67 8.22 6.68
C VAL A 48 -16.00 8.17 5.94
N LEU A 49 -17.08 8.59 6.61
CA LEU A 49 -18.45 8.61 6.09
C LEU A 49 -18.85 9.99 5.59
N ASP A 50 -18.42 11.03 6.29
CA ASP A 50 -18.82 12.41 6.04
C ASP A 50 -17.74 13.39 6.46
N VAL A 51 -17.69 14.56 5.82
CA VAL A 51 -16.76 15.65 6.09
C VAL A 51 -17.50 16.97 6.07
N ASN A 52 -17.44 17.72 7.17
CA ASN A 52 -18.00 19.06 7.29
C ASN A 52 -16.88 20.09 7.42
N ILE A 53 -16.63 20.86 6.34
CA ILE A 53 -15.59 21.89 6.34
C ILE A 53 -15.92 23.09 7.23
N ASN A 54 -17.20 23.44 7.36
CA ASN A 54 -17.63 24.59 8.16
C ASN A 54 -17.38 24.33 9.65
N ASP A 55 -17.71 23.12 10.12
CA ASP A 55 -17.49 22.70 11.50
C ASP A 55 -16.08 22.13 11.72
N ARG A 56 -15.27 22.06 10.67
CA ARG A 56 -13.93 21.45 10.67
C ARG A 56 -13.96 20.08 11.33
N SER A 57 -14.85 19.21 10.86
CA SER A 57 -15.07 17.89 11.43
C SER A 57 -15.21 16.81 10.35
N PHE A 58 -14.96 15.56 10.76
CA PHE A 58 -15.25 14.39 9.95
C PHE A 58 -15.87 13.29 10.80
N THR A 59 -16.67 12.43 10.17
CA THR A 59 -17.36 11.32 10.82
C THR A 59 -16.86 10.00 10.26
N VAL A 60 -16.63 9.03 11.16
CA VAL A 60 -16.23 7.66 10.80
C VAL A 60 -17.25 6.64 11.29
N ASP A 61 -17.31 5.46 10.63
CA ASP A 61 -18.00 4.29 11.14
C ASP A 61 -17.08 3.52 12.10
N SER A 62 -17.51 3.23 13.29
CA SER A 62 -16.83 2.30 14.20
C SER A 62 -17.69 1.92 15.38
N LYS A 63 -17.85 0.60 15.56
CA LYS A 63 -18.50 0.02 16.75
C LYS A 63 -17.63 0.18 18.00
N VAL A 64 -16.32 0.04 17.84
CA VAL A 64 -15.35 0.09 18.94
C VAL A 64 -15.18 1.51 19.44
N LEU A 65 -15.06 2.47 18.52
CA LEU A 65 -14.95 3.89 18.87
C LEU A 65 -16.23 4.41 19.54
N ALA A 66 -17.41 4.01 19.04
CA ALA A 66 -18.69 4.43 19.62
C ALA A 66 -18.89 3.93 21.08
N ALA A 67 -18.29 2.79 21.44
CA ALA A 67 -18.35 2.22 22.78
C ALA A 67 -17.23 2.72 23.72
N SER A 68 -16.27 3.49 23.21
CA SER A 68 -15.07 3.90 23.95
C SER A 68 -15.27 5.26 24.62
N THR A 69 -14.77 5.39 25.86
CA THR A 69 -14.56 6.70 26.49
C THR A 69 -13.22 7.24 25.98
N PHE A 70 -13.28 8.32 25.19
CA PHE A 70 -12.06 8.94 24.68
C PHE A 70 -11.37 9.76 25.77
N GLU A 71 -10.09 9.48 25.97
CA GLU A 71 -9.21 10.35 26.74
C GLU A 71 -8.93 11.65 25.96
N SER A 72 -8.55 12.71 26.67
CA SER A 72 -8.23 14.02 26.09
C SER A 72 -7.09 14.02 25.06
N SER A 73 -6.34 12.93 24.98
CA SER A 73 -5.17 12.77 24.10
C SER A 73 -5.49 12.60 22.61
N GLY A 74 -6.77 12.37 22.26
CA GLY A 74 -7.20 12.13 20.88
C GLY A 74 -6.90 10.69 20.38
N VAL A 75 -7.39 10.39 19.17
CA VAL A 75 -7.25 9.11 18.47
C VAL A 75 -6.25 9.26 17.34
N ALA A 76 -5.32 8.32 17.21
CA ALA A 76 -4.38 8.29 16.10
C ALA A 76 -4.97 7.49 14.92
N PHE A 77 -4.90 8.07 13.73
CA PHE A 77 -5.37 7.47 12.48
C PHE A 77 -4.19 7.25 11.54
N LYS A 78 -4.21 6.11 10.85
CA LYS A 78 -3.27 5.78 9.78
C LYS A 78 -4.02 5.19 8.59
N ALA A 79 -3.78 5.71 7.41
CA ALA A 79 -4.26 5.13 6.15
C ALA A 79 -3.11 4.89 5.18
N GLN A 80 -3.30 3.90 4.29
CA GLN A 80 -2.38 3.64 3.19
C GLN A 80 -3.16 3.41 1.90
N SER A 81 -2.88 4.22 0.88
CA SER A 81 -3.47 4.07 -0.45
C SER A 81 -2.50 4.52 -1.52
N GLY A 82 -2.35 3.73 -2.59
CA GLY A 82 -1.52 4.11 -3.76
C GLY A 82 -0.04 4.37 -3.47
N GLY A 83 0.50 3.89 -2.33
CA GLY A 83 1.89 4.18 -1.91
C GLY A 83 2.00 5.39 -0.98
N VAL A 84 0.93 6.14 -0.80
CA VAL A 84 0.82 7.23 0.18
C VAL A 84 0.45 6.65 1.53
N THR A 85 1.12 7.10 2.57
CA THR A 85 0.76 6.86 3.98
C THR A 85 0.33 8.18 4.59
N LEU A 86 -0.82 8.17 5.25
CA LEU A 86 -1.35 9.29 6.03
C LEU A 86 -1.31 8.93 7.50
N ILE A 87 -0.83 9.84 8.33
CA ILE A 87 -0.83 9.68 9.79
C ILE A 87 -1.25 11.00 10.43
N PHE A 88 -2.24 10.96 11.33
CA PHE A 88 -2.67 12.14 12.08
C PHE A 88 -3.33 11.75 13.41
N LYS A 89 -3.53 12.73 14.29
CA LYS A 89 -4.32 12.59 15.51
C LYS A 89 -5.52 13.52 15.43
N ALA A 90 -6.68 13.06 15.87
CA ALA A 90 -7.90 13.87 15.91
C ALA A 90 -8.61 13.69 17.26
N LYS A 91 -9.23 14.78 17.76
CA LYS A 91 -10.00 14.80 18.99
C LYS A 91 -11.46 14.44 18.72
N ALA A 92 -12.02 13.54 19.52
CA ALA A 92 -13.43 13.19 19.42
C ALA A 92 -14.33 14.35 19.86
N LEU A 93 -15.41 14.58 19.13
CA LEU A 93 -16.43 15.56 19.46
C LEU A 93 -17.52 14.88 20.32
N ARG A 94 -17.55 15.18 21.62
CA ARG A 94 -18.36 14.50 22.64
C ARG A 94 -19.88 14.47 22.36
N ASN A 95 -20.40 15.44 21.61
CA ASN A 95 -21.84 15.61 21.39
C ASN A 95 -22.40 14.81 20.21
N GLN A 96 -21.59 13.97 19.56
CA GLN A 96 -21.98 13.27 18.33
C GLN A 96 -21.68 11.76 18.39
N LEU A 97 -21.64 11.19 19.58
CA LEU A 97 -21.59 9.76 19.77
C LEU A 97 -23.02 9.24 19.81
N ASP A 98 -23.52 8.72 18.71
CA ASP A 98 -24.75 7.94 18.67
C ASP A 98 -24.39 6.45 18.66
N PRO A 99 -24.49 5.77 19.81
CA PRO A 99 -24.16 4.35 19.91
C PRO A 99 -25.03 3.46 19.03
N SER A 100 -26.23 3.93 18.69
CA SER A 100 -27.20 3.20 17.87
C SER A 100 -26.81 3.17 16.39
N VAL A 101 -25.98 4.12 15.95
CA VAL A 101 -25.60 4.28 14.52
C VAL A 101 -24.12 3.96 14.26
N TYR A 102 -23.35 3.60 15.29
CA TYR A 102 -21.90 3.32 15.21
C TYR A 102 -21.08 4.41 14.52
N LYS A 103 -21.49 5.68 14.68
CA LYS A 103 -20.82 6.84 14.10
C LYS A 103 -20.09 7.61 15.18
N CYS A 104 -18.86 8.04 14.86
CA CYS A 104 -18.05 8.88 15.72
C CYS A 104 -17.56 10.09 14.94
N SER A 105 -17.77 11.28 15.48
CA SER A 105 -17.30 12.53 14.86
C SER A 105 -16.04 13.04 15.56
N PHE A 106 -15.12 13.55 14.77
CA PHE A 106 -13.83 14.07 15.17
C PHE A 106 -13.63 15.47 14.62
N ALA A 107 -12.98 16.33 15.42
CA ALA A 107 -12.46 17.58 14.89
C ALA A 107 -11.38 17.30 13.83
N PHE A 108 -11.21 18.23 12.89
CA PHE A 108 -10.06 18.14 11.98
C PHE A 108 -8.76 18.05 12.77
N PRO A 109 -7.80 17.25 12.33
CA PRO A 109 -6.47 17.24 12.92
C PRO A 109 -5.80 18.61 12.73
N GLU A 110 -4.88 18.95 13.62
CA GLU A 110 -4.04 20.16 13.45
C GLU A 110 -3.17 20.04 12.19
N ALA A 111 -2.69 18.82 11.92
CA ALA A 111 -1.97 18.50 10.70
C ALA A 111 -2.11 17.02 10.33
N ILE A 112 -1.98 16.71 9.03
CA ILE A 112 -1.87 15.35 8.49
C ILE A 112 -0.48 15.19 7.88
N ARG A 113 0.31 14.26 8.44
CA ARG A 113 1.57 13.86 7.81
C ARG A 113 1.28 12.92 6.65
N GLN A 114 1.64 13.36 5.46
CA GLN A 114 1.54 12.60 4.23
C GLN A 114 2.94 12.17 3.78
N THR A 115 3.20 10.88 3.74
CA THR A 115 4.47 10.33 3.28
C THR A 115 4.26 9.51 2.02
N GLN A 116 4.93 9.88 0.94
CA GLN A 116 4.95 9.11 -0.30
C GLN A 116 6.19 8.22 -0.32
N LEU A 117 6.05 6.96 0.08
CA LEU A 117 7.14 5.98 0.11
C LEU A 117 7.41 5.30 -1.23
N ARG A 118 6.55 5.51 -2.23
CA ARG A 118 6.63 4.80 -3.50
C ARG A 118 6.63 5.78 -4.66
N GLN A 119 7.70 5.78 -5.41
CA GLN A 119 7.84 6.57 -6.63
C GLN A 119 7.01 5.99 -7.79
N ALA A 120 6.71 4.70 -7.76
CA ALA A 120 5.99 4.02 -8.82
C ALA A 120 4.75 3.26 -8.30
N THR A 121 3.65 3.38 -9.05
CA THR A 121 2.42 2.63 -8.80
C THR A 121 2.65 1.15 -8.99
N ARG A 122 2.11 0.32 -8.09
CA ARG A 122 2.17 -1.14 -8.15
C ARG A 122 0.83 -1.74 -8.53
N ILE A 123 0.87 -2.77 -9.35
CA ILE A 123 -0.28 -3.62 -9.64
C ILE A 123 -0.12 -4.98 -8.97
N ASN A 124 -1.22 -5.49 -8.43
CA ASN A 124 -1.29 -6.85 -7.91
C ASN A 124 -1.70 -7.79 -9.04
N LEU A 125 -0.93 -8.85 -9.24
CA LEU A 125 -1.11 -9.84 -10.30
C LEU A 125 -1.74 -11.16 -9.81
N THR A 126 -2.13 -11.26 -8.54
CA THR A 126 -2.65 -12.50 -7.94
C THR A 126 -3.87 -13.08 -8.70
N ASN A 127 -4.71 -12.19 -9.24
CA ASN A 127 -5.94 -12.56 -9.97
C ASN A 127 -5.85 -12.21 -11.48
N GLN A 128 -4.66 -12.08 -12.01
CA GLN A 128 -4.40 -11.77 -13.43
C GLN A 128 -3.70 -12.95 -14.13
N PRO A 129 -3.58 -12.95 -15.47
CA PRO A 129 -2.77 -13.93 -16.16
C PRO A 129 -1.38 -14.06 -15.54
N GLU A 130 -0.87 -15.26 -15.52
CA GLU A 130 0.39 -15.58 -14.85
C GLU A 130 1.55 -14.84 -15.49
N VAL A 131 2.33 -14.18 -14.65
CA VAL A 131 3.59 -13.56 -15.02
C VAL A 131 4.70 -14.38 -14.36
N SER A 132 5.34 -15.21 -15.17
CA SER A 132 6.43 -16.08 -14.69
C SER A 132 7.74 -15.32 -14.61
N VAL A 133 8.63 -15.76 -13.75
CA VAL A 133 9.96 -15.18 -13.60
C VAL A 133 10.98 -16.29 -13.36
N THR A 134 12.15 -16.17 -13.98
CA THR A 134 13.32 -17.01 -13.74
C THR A 134 14.45 -16.14 -13.19
N LEU A 135 14.98 -16.52 -12.04
CA LEU A 135 16.14 -15.90 -11.40
C LEU A 135 17.33 -16.83 -11.51
N CYS A 136 18.43 -16.35 -12.11
CA CYS A 136 19.68 -17.12 -12.22
C CYS A 136 20.71 -16.54 -11.25
N LEU A 137 21.16 -17.33 -10.29
CA LEU A 137 22.27 -16.95 -9.42
C LEU A 137 23.62 -17.24 -10.11
N GLU A 138 24.69 -16.58 -9.66
CA GLU A 138 26.07 -16.76 -10.16
C GLU A 138 26.50 -18.24 -10.21
N THR A 139 25.97 -19.07 -9.32
CA THR A 139 26.20 -20.53 -9.25
C THR A 139 25.49 -21.31 -10.37
N ARG A 140 24.90 -20.65 -11.36
CA ARG A 140 24.02 -21.23 -12.41
C ARG A 140 22.76 -21.92 -11.86
N MET A 141 22.42 -21.72 -10.60
CA MET A 141 21.15 -22.20 -10.05
C MET A 141 20.02 -21.31 -10.56
N LYS A 142 18.99 -21.97 -11.13
CA LYS A 142 17.78 -21.31 -11.62
C LYS A 142 16.65 -21.50 -10.62
N PHE A 143 15.90 -20.44 -10.41
CA PHE A 143 14.72 -20.43 -9.57
C PHE A 143 13.55 -19.88 -10.37
N ASP A 144 12.60 -20.75 -10.68
CA ASP A 144 11.39 -20.35 -11.37
C ASP A 144 10.31 -19.96 -10.36
N GLY A 145 9.59 -18.92 -10.68
CA GLY A 145 8.57 -18.37 -9.81
C GLY A 145 7.53 -17.55 -10.52
N ARG A 146 6.74 -16.87 -9.73
CA ARG A 146 5.65 -16.02 -10.21
C ARG A 146 5.75 -14.62 -9.63
N VAL A 147 5.59 -13.61 -10.47
CA VAL A 147 5.46 -12.23 -10.03
C VAL A 147 4.06 -12.02 -9.44
N THR A 148 3.99 -11.64 -8.18
CA THR A 148 2.71 -11.37 -7.47
C THR A 148 2.34 -9.90 -7.43
N ASN A 149 3.34 -9.03 -7.58
CA ASN A 149 3.18 -7.59 -7.56
C ASN A 149 4.33 -6.96 -8.34
N ILE A 150 4.04 -5.97 -9.20
CA ILE A 150 5.04 -5.29 -10.02
C ILE A 150 4.75 -3.80 -10.15
N SER A 151 5.81 -3.03 -10.34
CA SER A 151 5.82 -1.60 -10.69
C SER A 151 6.93 -1.34 -11.70
N ALA A 152 7.05 -0.13 -12.19
CA ALA A 152 8.18 0.26 -13.02
C ALA A 152 9.55 0.07 -12.32
N THR A 153 9.61 0.17 -11.00
CA THR A 153 10.87 0.16 -10.23
C THR A 153 11.16 -1.12 -9.46
N GLY A 154 10.26 -2.11 -9.48
CA GLY A 154 10.51 -3.36 -8.74
C GLY A 154 9.35 -4.32 -8.69
N ALA A 155 9.60 -5.50 -8.14
CA ALA A 155 8.65 -6.59 -8.09
C ALA A 155 8.63 -7.31 -6.74
N LYS A 156 7.54 -8.06 -6.50
CA LYS A 156 7.44 -9.11 -5.49
C LYS A 156 7.24 -10.44 -6.17
N ILE A 157 8.15 -11.36 -5.93
CA ILE A 157 8.23 -12.67 -6.57
C ILE A 157 7.89 -13.72 -5.53
N LYS A 158 7.07 -14.70 -5.92
CA LYS A 158 6.74 -15.89 -5.15
C LYS A 158 7.52 -17.08 -5.72
N LEU A 159 8.29 -17.74 -4.88
CA LEU A 159 9.09 -18.93 -5.19
C LEU A 159 8.67 -20.09 -4.29
N LEU A 160 8.85 -21.32 -4.73
CA LEU A 160 8.55 -22.52 -3.95
C LEU A 160 9.68 -22.81 -2.96
N GLY A 161 9.32 -23.23 -1.74
CA GLY A 161 10.24 -23.63 -0.68
C GLY A 161 10.80 -22.49 0.16
N ASP A 162 11.61 -22.84 1.15
CA ASP A 162 12.37 -21.89 1.96
C ASP A 162 13.66 -21.51 1.25
N LEU A 163 13.72 -20.27 0.80
CA LEU A 163 14.85 -19.71 0.07
C LEU A 163 15.47 -18.50 0.79
N SER A 164 15.17 -18.33 2.07
CA SER A 164 15.67 -17.21 2.88
C SER A 164 17.21 -17.19 2.96
N ASP A 165 17.85 -18.35 2.84
CA ASP A 165 19.30 -18.47 2.78
C ASP A 165 19.92 -18.19 1.42
N LYS A 166 19.14 -18.25 0.36
CA LYS A 166 19.61 -18.05 -1.03
C LYS A 166 19.52 -16.59 -1.48
N PHE A 167 18.50 -15.87 -1.00
CA PHE A 167 18.21 -14.49 -1.40
C PHE A 167 18.47 -13.53 -0.23
N LYS A 168 19.65 -12.93 -0.20
CA LYS A 168 20.04 -11.98 0.85
C LYS A 168 19.71 -10.54 0.44
N SER A 169 19.41 -9.70 1.43
CA SER A 169 19.24 -8.26 1.19
C SER A 169 20.50 -7.67 0.57
N SER A 170 20.31 -6.74 -0.37
CA SER A 170 21.36 -6.07 -1.16
C SER A 170 22.08 -6.96 -2.18
N GLN A 171 21.74 -8.26 -2.30
CA GLN A 171 22.28 -9.13 -3.35
C GLN A 171 21.80 -8.65 -4.72
N ILE A 172 22.71 -8.63 -5.69
CA ILE A 172 22.42 -8.32 -7.10
C ILE A 172 22.27 -9.64 -7.86
N ILE A 173 21.27 -9.72 -8.73
CA ILE A 173 21.04 -10.81 -9.67
C ILE A 173 21.00 -10.19 -11.05
N GLU A 174 22.02 -10.50 -11.86
CA GLU A 174 22.18 -9.92 -13.19
C GLU A 174 21.26 -10.57 -14.24
N ASP A 175 20.93 -11.86 -14.07
CA ASP A 175 20.05 -12.59 -14.99
C ASP A 175 18.68 -12.88 -14.32
N CYS A 176 17.78 -11.91 -14.45
CA CYS A 176 16.39 -12.01 -14.09
C CYS A 176 15.53 -11.88 -15.36
N GLN A 177 14.74 -12.89 -15.67
CA GLN A 177 13.88 -12.91 -16.85
C GLN A 177 12.43 -13.00 -16.44
N ILE A 178 11.60 -12.05 -16.88
CA ILE A 178 10.15 -12.04 -16.65
C ILE A 178 9.45 -12.35 -17.96
N LEU A 179 8.62 -13.40 -17.97
CA LEU A 179 7.75 -13.72 -19.09
C LEU A 179 6.39 -13.02 -18.89
N LEU A 180 6.10 -12.08 -19.76
CA LEU A 180 4.88 -11.27 -19.73
C LEU A 180 3.70 -12.03 -20.34
N PRO A 181 2.43 -11.66 -20.04
CA PRO A 181 1.24 -12.33 -20.54
C PRO A 181 1.09 -12.30 -22.07
N ASN A 182 1.75 -11.38 -22.75
CA ASN A 182 1.79 -11.29 -24.21
C ASN A 182 2.85 -12.19 -24.86
N GLY A 183 3.55 -13.02 -24.07
CA GLY A 183 4.61 -13.89 -24.52
C GLY A 183 5.98 -13.24 -24.68
N MET A 184 6.10 -11.94 -24.46
CA MET A 184 7.39 -11.25 -24.48
C MET A 184 8.19 -11.51 -23.22
N GLN A 185 9.50 -11.53 -23.35
CA GLN A 185 10.43 -11.63 -22.23
C GLN A 185 11.04 -10.27 -21.94
N ALA A 186 11.08 -9.89 -20.65
CA ALA A 186 11.82 -8.74 -20.15
C ALA A 186 13.02 -9.26 -19.34
N ALA A 187 14.21 -8.91 -19.78
CA ALA A 187 15.47 -9.23 -19.10
C ALA A 187 15.94 -8.03 -18.30
N MET A 188 16.43 -8.27 -17.08
CA MET A 188 16.84 -7.20 -16.18
C MET A 188 17.81 -7.65 -15.10
N THR A 189 18.59 -6.71 -14.60
CA THR A 189 19.32 -6.82 -13.34
C THR A 189 18.45 -6.35 -12.18
N ILE A 190 18.43 -7.11 -11.11
CA ILE A 190 17.64 -6.77 -9.92
C ILE A 190 18.51 -6.77 -8.66
N GLN A 191 18.14 -5.92 -7.70
CA GLN A 191 18.65 -5.97 -6.34
C GLN A 191 17.60 -6.54 -5.40
N ILE A 192 17.98 -7.52 -4.60
CA ILE A 192 17.11 -8.10 -3.57
C ILE A 192 16.99 -7.12 -2.40
N LEU A 193 15.76 -6.77 -2.05
CA LEU A 193 15.41 -5.94 -0.89
C LEU A 193 15.08 -6.76 0.34
N GLY A 194 14.83 -8.05 0.17
CA GLY A 194 14.56 -9.00 1.24
C GLY A 194 13.78 -10.22 0.76
N CYS A 195 13.93 -11.31 1.50
CA CYS A 195 13.24 -12.57 1.32
C CYS A 195 12.53 -12.95 2.62
N VAL A 196 11.27 -13.38 2.52
CA VAL A 196 10.47 -13.83 3.68
C VAL A 196 9.82 -15.16 3.34
N TYR A 197 10.08 -16.18 4.16
CA TYR A 197 9.45 -17.48 4.03
C TYR A 197 8.08 -17.51 4.72
N ASP A 198 7.06 -17.91 4.00
CA ASP A 198 5.71 -18.17 4.49
C ASP A 198 5.56 -19.66 4.77
N ILE A 199 5.75 -20.01 6.04
CA ILE A 199 5.71 -21.41 6.51
C ILE A 199 4.36 -22.07 6.20
N LYS A 200 3.25 -21.32 6.31
CA LYS A 200 1.89 -21.86 6.10
C LYS A 200 1.67 -22.32 4.65
N ASN A 201 2.24 -21.57 3.71
CA ASN A 201 2.08 -21.82 2.27
C ASN A 201 3.27 -22.52 1.64
N GLY A 202 4.37 -22.76 2.37
CA GLY A 202 5.59 -23.40 1.87
C GLY A 202 6.28 -22.60 0.77
N VAL A 203 6.23 -21.27 0.80
CA VAL A 203 6.73 -20.41 -0.26
C VAL A 203 7.57 -19.26 0.29
N SER A 204 8.55 -18.82 -0.49
CA SER A 204 9.32 -17.61 -0.21
C SER A 204 8.81 -16.45 -1.06
N TYR A 205 8.72 -15.28 -0.43
CA TYR A 205 8.43 -14.01 -1.11
C TYR A 205 9.70 -13.17 -1.17
N VAL A 206 10.23 -12.99 -2.37
CA VAL A 206 11.37 -12.14 -2.66
C VAL A 206 10.87 -10.78 -3.11
N ARG A 207 11.34 -9.71 -2.47
CA ARG A 207 11.13 -8.32 -2.90
C ARG A 207 12.39 -7.82 -3.56
N CYS A 208 12.26 -7.24 -4.74
CA CYS A 208 13.40 -6.72 -5.49
C CYS A 208 13.11 -5.35 -6.09
N GLN A 209 14.19 -4.64 -6.36
CA GLN A 209 14.22 -3.41 -7.14
C GLN A 209 14.89 -3.70 -8.48
N HIS A 210 14.37 -3.13 -9.56
CA HIS A 210 15.02 -3.13 -10.87
C HIS A 210 16.21 -2.17 -10.82
N LEU A 211 17.40 -2.61 -11.23
CA LEU A 211 18.61 -1.77 -11.30
C LEU A 211 18.91 -1.35 -12.73
N ASP A 212 18.88 -2.32 -13.64
CA ASP A 212 19.17 -2.11 -15.04
C ASP A 212 18.26 -2.96 -15.91
N MET A 213 17.81 -2.39 -17.02
CA MET A 213 16.86 -2.98 -17.93
C MET A 213 16.99 -2.29 -19.29
N ASP A 214 16.94 -3.04 -20.37
CA ASP A 214 16.91 -2.43 -21.70
C ASP A 214 15.59 -1.65 -21.93
N GLU A 215 15.64 -0.65 -22.81
CA GLU A 215 14.51 0.25 -23.07
C GLU A 215 13.23 -0.47 -23.50
N ASN A 216 13.36 -1.57 -24.25
CA ASN A 216 12.20 -2.36 -24.69
C ASN A 216 11.57 -3.10 -23.51
N SER A 217 12.36 -3.74 -22.66
CA SER A 217 11.92 -4.41 -21.44
C SER A 217 11.24 -3.42 -20.48
N GLU A 218 11.82 -2.23 -20.30
CA GLU A 218 11.24 -1.17 -19.47
C GLU A 218 9.87 -0.71 -20.02
N ALA A 219 9.79 -0.43 -21.32
CA ALA A 219 8.55 -0.02 -21.96
C ALA A 219 7.44 -1.08 -21.84
N GLN A 220 7.78 -2.37 -21.94
CA GLN A 220 6.82 -3.47 -21.77
C GLN A 220 6.31 -3.57 -20.33
N ILE A 221 7.18 -3.44 -19.33
CA ILE A 221 6.79 -3.41 -17.91
C ILE A 221 5.86 -2.23 -17.62
N ILE A 222 6.21 -1.03 -18.08
CA ILE A 222 5.39 0.18 -17.91
C ILE A 222 4.01 -0.02 -18.55
N LYS A 223 3.96 -0.51 -19.79
CA LYS A 223 2.71 -0.79 -20.52
C LYS A 223 1.82 -1.79 -19.77
N MET A 224 2.41 -2.83 -19.20
CA MET A 224 1.67 -3.82 -18.40
C MET A 224 1.13 -3.19 -17.11
N VAL A 225 1.92 -2.37 -16.42
CA VAL A 225 1.50 -1.67 -15.20
C VAL A 225 0.34 -0.73 -15.50
N ASP A 226 0.42 0.06 -16.57
CA ASP A 226 -0.63 0.99 -16.98
C ASP A 226 -1.93 0.28 -17.34
N ALA A 227 -1.84 -0.84 -18.06
CA ALA A 227 -3.01 -1.68 -18.38
C ALA A 227 -3.67 -2.22 -17.10
N GLY A 228 -2.88 -2.68 -16.13
CA GLY A 228 -3.37 -3.15 -14.84
C GLY A 228 -4.04 -2.05 -14.00
N ILE A 229 -3.53 -0.82 -14.06
CA ILE A 229 -4.13 0.34 -13.39
C ILE A 229 -5.50 0.65 -14.03
N LYS A 230 -5.57 0.74 -15.36
CA LYS A 230 -6.82 1.01 -16.10
C LYS A 230 -7.89 -0.05 -15.79
N HIS A 231 -7.51 -1.32 -15.82
CA HIS A 231 -8.42 -2.43 -15.52
C HIS A 231 -8.97 -2.33 -14.08
N ARG A 232 -8.11 -2.02 -13.08
CA ARG A 232 -8.52 -1.85 -11.68
C ARG A 232 -9.49 -0.69 -11.50
N THR A 233 -9.26 0.43 -12.19
CA THR A 233 -10.15 1.60 -12.17
C THR A 233 -11.51 1.27 -12.76
N ALA A 234 -11.56 0.59 -13.91
CA ALA A 234 -12.81 0.16 -14.55
C ALA A 234 -13.62 -0.80 -13.67
N LEU A 235 -12.98 -1.73 -12.96
CA LEU A 235 -13.65 -2.63 -12.01
C LEU A 235 -14.24 -1.90 -10.80
N LYS A 236 -13.55 -0.86 -10.30
CA LYS A 236 -14.07 -0.03 -9.20
C LYS A 236 -15.32 0.75 -9.63
N MET A 237 -15.32 1.33 -10.83
CA MET A 237 -16.47 2.04 -11.38
C MET A 237 -17.70 1.14 -11.54
N LYS A 238 -17.50 -0.11 -12.04
CA LYS A 238 -18.61 -1.10 -12.18
C LYS A 238 -19.21 -1.58 -10.84
N ARG A 239 -18.48 -1.45 -9.72
CA ARG A 239 -18.98 -1.84 -8.39
C ARG A 239 -19.61 -0.69 -7.64
N ALA A 240 -19.48 0.54 -8.13
CA ALA A 240 -20.00 1.76 -7.50
C ALA A 240 -21.31 2.25 -8.15
N GLY A 241 -21.71 1.72 -9.30
CA GLY A 241 -23.01 1.87 -9.95
C GLY A 241 -23.87 0.61 -9.78
#